data_52feb231843e3cab1ad35675ad509285
#
_entry.id   52feb231843e3cab1ad35675ad509285
#
_cell.length_a   1.000
_cell.length_b   1.000
_cell.length_c   1.000
_cell.angle_alpha   90.00
_cell.angle_beta   90.00
_cell.angle_gamma   90.00
#
_symmetry.space_group_name_H-M   'P 1'
#
loop_
_entity.id
_entity.type
_entity.pdbx_description
1 polymer ?
#
loop_
_entity_poly.entity_id
_entity_poly.type
_entity_poly.pdbx_seq_one_letter_code
_entity_poly.pdbx_strand_id
1 'polypeptide(L)'
;LLDNPFEAVITVSPKRGLTAIEDEKLREKLEAYKKSLGAEEIQAIVDGTKELKEYQDTPSPKEDLEKIPLLKRSDIRKEAEKFILTEREIGGTKVLAHELFTSGIGYLRVMFRTDHVPSRDLPYVGLLKAVLGFVDTTKHTYSDLSDEINLNTGGITLSVSSYADSRKQGAFTGIFTASARVLCEKLDFGFSAIAE
;
A
#
# COMPACT_ATOMS: atom_id res chain seq x y z
N LEU A 1 13.68 -20.49 -14.78
CA LEU A 1 13.17 -20.39 -13.40
C LEU A 1 12.28 -21.58 -13.03
N LEU A 2 11.46 -22.11 -13.96
CA LEU A 2 10.51 -23.21 -13.69
C LEU A 2 11.17 -24.59 -13.62
N ASP A 3 12.28 -24.80 -14.30
CA ASP A 3 13.05 -26.05 -14.28
C ASP A 3 14.39 -25.85 -13.54
N ASN A 4 14.32 -25.60 -12.24
CA ASN A 4 15.49 -25.37 -11.42
C ASN A 4 15.66 -26.51 -10.41
N PRO A 5 16.82 -27.25 -10.40
CA PRO A 5 17.03 -28.35 -9.45
C PRO A 5 17.18 -27.88 -7.98
N PHE A 6 17.27 -26.56 -7.75
CA PHE A 6 17.33 -25.96 -6.40
C PHE A 6 16.01 -25.35 -5.99
N GLU A 7 14.90 -25.90 -6.44
CA GLU A 7 13.58 -25.49 -5.98
C GLU A 7 13.17 -26.18 -4.66
N ALA A 8 12.40 -25.47 -3.85
CA ALA A 8 11.77 -26.02 -2.67
C ALA A 8 10.26 -25.73 -2.71
N VAL A 9 9.45 -26.78 -2.58
CA VAL A 9 8.00 -26.65 -2.49
C VAL A 9 7.58 -26.75 -1.03
N ILE A 10 6.95 -25.69 -0.50
CA ILE A 10 6.44 -25.65 0.87
C ILE A 10 4.91 -25.66 0.80
N THR A 11 4.31 -26.73 1.29
CA THR A 11 2.85 -26.82 1.42
C THR A 11 2.40 -26.37 2.80
N VAL A 12 1.58 -25.32 2.85
CA VAL A 12 1.00 -24.81 4.08
C VAL A 12 -0.46 -25.21 4.14
N SER A 13 -0.80 -26.06 5.13
CA SER A 13 -2.18 -26.49 5.36
C SER A 13 -2.77 -25.80 6.58
N PRO A 14 -3.97 -25.21 6.50
CA PRO A 14 -4.61 -24.58 7.65
C PRO A 14 -5.02 -25.61 8.70
N LYS A 15 -4.71 -25.35 9.97
CA LYS A 15 -5.13 -26.20 11.11
C LYS A 15 -5.94 -25.35 12.08
N ARG A 16 -7.21 -25.69 12.25
CA ARG A 16 -8.07 -25.02 13.24
C ARG A 16 -7.54 -25.25 14.65
N GLY A 17 -7.54 -24.22 15.48
CA GLY A 17 -7.12 -24.27 16.87
C GLY A 17 -5.60 -24.37 17.09
N LEU A 18 -4.76 -24.20 16.05
CA LEU A 18 -3.31 -24.27 16.20
C LEU A 18 -2.79 -23.23 17.20
N THR A 19 -3.27 -22.01 17.13
CA THR A 19 -2.89 -20.92 18.06
C THR A 19 -3.20 -21.31 19.51
N ALA A 20 -4.41 -21.82 19.77
CA ALA A 20 -4.78 -22.26 21.13
C ALA A 20 -3.88 -23.39 21.65
N ILE A 21 -3.46 -24.32 20.78
CA ILE A 21 -2.52 -25.39 21.14
C ILE A 21 -1.13 -24.82 21.46
N GLU A 22 -0.68 -23.84 20.70
CA GLU A 22 0.61 -23.19 20.93
C GLU A 22 0.61 -22.33 22.20
N ASP A 23 -0.47 -21.60 22.45
CA ASP A 23 -0.67 -20.83 23.68
C ASP A 23 -0.65 -21.74 24.93
N GLU A 24 -1.33 -22.89 24.84
CA GLU A 24 -1.31 -23.87 25.95
C GLU A 24 0.09 -24.42 26.20
N LYS A 25 0.82 -24.80 25.16
CA LYS A 25 2.22 -25.25 25.29
C LYS A 25 3.12 -24.17 25.87
N LEU A 26 2.91 -22.92 25.46
CA LEU A 26 3.65 -21.81 26.04
C LEU A 26 3.32 -21.61 27.52
N ARG A 27 2.04 -21.69 27.88
CA ARG A 27 1.59 -21.59 29.25
C ARG A 27 2.22 -22.69 30.14
N GLU A 28 2.18 -23.95 29.70
CA GLU A 28 2.79 -25.06 30.41
C GLU A 28 4.30 -24.84 30.59
N LYS A 29 4.99 -24.40 29.53
CA LYS A 29 6.41 -24.07 29.59
C LYS A 29 6.73 -22.98 30.61
N LEU A 30 5.93 -21.91 30.60
CA LEU A 30 6.12 -20.78 31.52
C LEU A 30 5.79 -21.18 32.99
N GLU A 31 4.77 -22.01 33.21
CA GLU A 31 4.46 -22.57 34.53
C GLU A 31 5.58 -23.46 35.05
N ALA A 32 6.13 -24.31 34.18
CA ALA A 32 7.27 -25.17 34.55
C ALA A 32 8.49 -24.32 34.89
N TYR A 33 8.77 -23.28 34.10
CA TYR A 33 9.86 -22.33 34.35
C TYR A 33 9.64 -21.61 35.69
N LYS A 34 8.44 -21.09 35.95
CA LYS A 34 8.11 -20.42 37.22
C LYS A 34 8.31 -21.35 38.43
N LYS A 35 7.97 -22.63 38.31
CA LYS A 35 8.16 -23.63 39.38
C LYS A 35 9.63 -23.94 39.61
N SER A 36 10.50 -23.77 38.63
CA SER A 36 11.94 -23.98 38.79
C SER A 36 12.70 -22.81 39.41
N LEU A 37 12.05 -21.65 39.51
CA LEU A 37 12.65 -20.45 40.08
C LEU A 37 12.48 -20.40 41.60
N GLY A 38 13.53 -19.94 42.29
CA GLY A 38 13.48 -19.57 43.69
C GLY A 38 12.73 -18.28 43.96
N ALA A 39 12.37 -18.05 45.20
CA ALA A 39 11.65 -16.80 45.59
C ALA A 39 12.45 -15.52 45.25
N GLU A 40 13.77 -15.53 45.41
CA GLU A 40 14.64 -14.42 45.09
C GLU A 40 14.68 -14.12 43.58
N GLU A 41 14.70 -15.19 42.75
CA GLU A 41 14.71 -15.06 41.29
C GLU A 41 13.37 -14.51 40.77
N ILE A 42 12.26 -14.95 41.34
CA ILE A 42 10.94 -14.41 41.03
C ILE A 42 10.86 -12.94 41.42
N GLN A 43 11.38 -12.57 42.61
CA GLN A 43 11.38 -11.17 43.04
C GLN A 43 12.23 -10.32 42.11
N ALA A 44 13.40 -10.80 41.68
CA ALA A 44 14.25 -10.09 40.73
C ALA A 44 13.56 -9.82 39.38
N ILE A 45 12.78 -10.81 38.88
CA ILE A 45 11.98 -10.63 37.66
C ILE A 45 10.88 -9.57 37.86
N VAL A 46 10.22 -9.59 39.02
CA VAL A 46 9.18 -8.59 39.34
C VAL A 46 9.76 -7.20 39.43
N ASP A 47 10.90 -7.07 40.08
CA ASP A 47 11.54 -5.74 40.28
C ASP A 47 12.10 -5.20 38.94
N GLY A 48 12.77 -6.04 38.14
CA GLY A 48 13.21 -5.66 36.81
C GLY A 48 12.06 -5.29 35.85
N THR A 49 10.91 -5.95 35.99
CA THR A 49 9.71 -5.58 35.22
C THR A 49 9.14 -4.23 35.65
N LYS A 50 9.17 -3.93 36.94
CA LYS A 50 8.76 -2.62 37.45
C LYS A 50 9.69 -1.51 36.99
N GLU A 51 11.00 -1.72 37.09
CA GLU A 51 12.01 -0.77 36.61
C GLU A 51 11.86 -0.50 35.12
N LEU A 52 11.67 -1.54 34.32
CA LEU A 52 11.45 -1.41 32.88
C LEU A 52 10.19 -0.58 32.59
N LYS A 53 9.11 -0.86 33.30
CA LYS A 53 7.86 -0.13 33.14
C LYS A 53 8.02 1.35 33.53
N GLU A 54 8.67 1.62 34.66
CA GLU A 54 8.97 2.98 35.11
C GLU A 54 9.83 3.73 34.09
N TYR A 55 10.86 3.05 33.54
CA TYR A 55 11.69 3.62 32.47
C TYR A 55 10.89 3.96 31.20
N GLN A 56 9.97 3.08 30.79
CA GLN A 56 9.13 3.28 29.61
C GLN A 56 8.09 4.40 29.81
N ASP A 57 7.53 4.51 31.03
CA ASP A 57 6.50 5.49 31.36
C ASP A 57 7.11 6.88 31.70
N THR A 58 8.42 6.93 31.99
CA THR A 58 9.11 8.17 32.33
C THR A 58 9.39 8.98 31.04
N PRO A 59 8.87 10.22 30.92
CA PRO A 59 9.17 11.06 29.79
C PRO A 59 10.66 11.38 29.69
N SER A 60 11.20 11.39 28.47
CA SER A 60 12.59 11.79 28.23
C SER A 60 12.86 13.19 28.79
N PRO A 61 14.01 13.41 29.45
CA PRO A 61 14.39 14.73 29.95
C PRO A 61 14.39 15.79 28.84
N LYS A 62 13.99 16.99 29.15
CA LYS A 62 13.95 18.09 28.18
C LYS A 62 15.30 18.32 27.50
N GLU A 63 16.39 18.15 28.23
CA GLU A 63 17.76 18.29 27.72
C GLU A 63 18.09 17.24 26.62
N ASP A 64 17.52 16.03 26.72
CA ASP A 64 17.71 15.00 25.71
C ASP A 64 16.81 15.24 24.49
N LEU A 65 15.60 15.73 24.71
CA LEU A 65 14.71 16.13 23.62
C LEU A 65 15.30 17.31 22.82
N GLU A 66 15.99 18.24 23.46
CA GLU A 66 16.64 19.37 22.80
C GLU A 66 17.87 18.98 21.97
N LYS A 67 18.44 17.80 22.18
CA LYS A 67 19.52 17.23 21.35
C LYS A 67 19.02 16.74 19.99
N ILE A 68 17.71 16.47 19.87
CA ILE A 68 17.10 16.05 18.59
C ILE A 68 17.12 17.25 17.65
N PRO A 69 17.75 17.12 16.44
CA PRO A 69 17.79 18.23 15.51
C PRO A 69 16.38 18.55 15.01
N LEU A 70 15.88 19.73 15.38
CA LEU A 70 14.60 20.24 14.92
C LEU A 70 14.78 21.12 13.69
N LEU A 71 13.83 21.03 12.76
CA LEU A 71 13.77 21.93 11.62
C LEU A 71 13.59 23.38 12.09
N LYS A 72 14.46 24.25 11.60
CA LYS A 72 14.36 25.71 11.82
C LYS A 72 13.56 26.33 10.69
N ARG A 73 13.00 27.51 10.95
CA ARG A 73 12.27 28.25 9.91
C ARG A 73 13.13 28.55 8.67
N SER A 74 14.45 28.65 8.84
CA SER A 74 15.42 28.80 7.75
C SER A 74 15.52 27.58 6.84
N ASP A 75 15.18 26.38 7.32
CA ASP A 75 15.29 25.13 6.58
C ASP A 75 14.06 24.91 5.67
N ILE A 76 13.02 25.73 5.87
CA ILE A 76 11.83 25.72 5.02
C ILE A 76 12.17 26.44 3.72
N ARG A 77 12.04 25.71 2.61
CA ARG A 77 12.21 26.30 1.27
C ARG A 77 11.19 27.43 1.06
N LYS A 78 11.66 28.60 0.64
CA LYS A 78 10.81 29.75 0.35
C LYS A 78 10.05 29.63 -0.95
N GLU A 79 10.58 28.84 -1.87
CA GLU A 79 9.98 28.61 -3.18
C GLU A 79 9.31 27.25 -3.24
N ALA A 80 8.13 27.18 -3.85
CA ALA A 80 7.45 25.93 -4.11
C ALA A 80 8.26 25.09 -5.09
N GLU A 81 8.25 23.77 -4.87
CA GLU A 81 8.89 22.84 -5.79
C GLU A 81 8.19 22.90 -7.15
N LYS A 82 9.00 23.05 -8.20
CA LYS A 82 8.50 23.08 -9.58
C LYS A 82 8.41 21.63 -10.07
N PHE A 83 7.19 21.22 -10.40
CA PHE A 83 6.99 19.93 -11.05
C PHE A 83 7.28 20.04 -12.54
N ILE A 84 8.08 19.11 -13.06
CA ILE A 84 8.28 18.96 -14.50
C ILE A 84 7.01 18.36 -15.07
N LEU A 85 6.25 19.16 -15.81
CA LEU A 85 4.98 18.77 -16.41
C LEU A 85 4.94 19.23 -17.85
N THR A 86 4.76 18.28 -18.77
CA THR A 86 4.47 18.53 -20.17
C THR A 86 3.01 18.20 -20.43
N GLU A 87 2.25 19.16 -20.96
CA GLU A 87 0.87 18.97 -21.39
C GLU A 87 0.83 18.75 -22.90
N ARG A 88 0.10 17.72 -23.32
CA ARG A 88 -0.15 17.37 -24.73
C ARG A 88 -1.61 17.02 -24.91
N GLU A 89 -2.08 17.07 -26.15
CA GLU A 89 -3.39 16.57 -26.55
C GLU A 89 -3.20 15.48 -27.61
N ILE A 90 -3.78 14.31 -27.38
CA ILE A 90 -3.69 13.17 -28.30
C ILE A 90 -5.11 12.65 -28.50
N GLY A 91 -5.62 12.75 -29.74
CA GLY A 91 -6.96 12.27 -30.06
C GLY A 91 -8.08 12.92 -29.24
N GLY A 92 -7.96 14.22 -28.92
CA GLY A 92 -8.92 14.94 -28.06
C GLY A 92 -8.78 14.63 -26.57
N THR A 93 -7.79 13.84 -26.17
CA THR A 93 -7.53 13.50 -24.77
C THR A 93 -6.34 14.28 -24.24
N LYS A 94 -6.53 14.97 -23.11
CA LYS A 94 -5.44 15.66 -22.41
C LYS A 94 -4.48 14.64 -21.79
N VAL A 95 -3.20 14.76 -22.13
CA VAL A 95 -2.11 13.92 -21.60
C VAL A 95 -1.18 14.78 -20.79
N LEU A 96 -0.94 14.38 -19.54
CA LEU A 96 0.03 15.00 -18.64
C LEU A 96 1.23 14.06 -18.49
N ALA A 97 2.40 14.50 -18.89
CA ALA A 97 3.63 13.73 -18.82
C ALA A 97 4.62 14.36 -17.83
N HIS A 98 5.16 13.51 -16.96
CA HIS A 98 6.21 13.85 -16.01
C HIS A 98 7.46 13.03 -16.37
N GLU A 99 8.49 13.70 -16.90
CA GLU A 99 9.76 13.05 -17.23
C GLU A 99 10.65 13.04 -15.99
N LEU A 100 10.56 11.97 -15.22
CA LEU A 100 11.32 11.75 -13.99
C LEU A 100 12.18 10.50 -14.12
N PHE A 101 13.30 10.46 -13.42
CA PHE A 101 14.10 9.25 -13.33
C PHE A 101 13.37 8.23 -12.44
N THR A 102 12.92 7.14 -13.05
CA THR A 102 12.13 6.08 -12.40
C THR A 102 12.76 4.69 -12.55
N SER A 103 14.06 4.62 -12.84
CA SER A 103 14.79 3.36 -13.05
C SER A 103 14.11 2.43 -14.06
N GLY A 104 13.58 2.99 -15.15
CA GLY A 104 12.94 2.22 -16.23
C GLY A 104 11.50 1.79 -15.94
N ILE A 105 10.86 2.32 -14.89
CA ILE A 105 9.45 2.03 -14.58
C ILE A 105 8.56 3.18 -15.09
N GLY A 106 7.58 2.84 -15.91
CA GLY A 106 6.51 3.73 -16.34
C GLY A 106 5.33 3.67 -15.38
N TYR A 107 4.83 4.82 -14.95
CA TYR A 107 3.63 4.97 -14.12
C TYR A 107 2.51 5.53 -14.98
N LEU A 108 1.52 4.71 -15.29
CA LEU A 108 0.36 5.08 -16.09
C LEU A 108 -0.82 5.42 -15.19
N ARG A 109 -1.58 6.46 -15.56
CA ARG A 109 -2.87 6.78 -14.96
C ARG A 109 -3.84 7.22 -16.05
N VAL A 110 -4.91 6.46 -16.20
CA VAL A 110 -6.05 6.84 -17.05
C VAL A 110 -7.16 7.31 -16.12
N MET A 111 -7.60 8.55 -16.31
CA MET A 111 -8.51 9.24 -15.39
C MET A 111 -9.81 9.60 -16.13
N PHE A 112 -10.93 9.11 -15.63
CA PHE A 112 -12.26 9.36 -16.16
C PHE A 112 -13.03 10.26 -15.20
N ARG A 113 -13.51 11.40 -15.69
CA ARG A 113 -14.35 12.30 -14.90
C ARG A 113 -15.75 11.67 -14.73
N THR A 114 -16.28 11.78 -13.52
CA THR A 114 -17.62 11.26 -13.19
C THR A 114 -18.68 12.33 -13.08
N ASP A 115 -18.39 13.58 -13.47
CA ASP A 115 -19.31 14.72 -13.32
C ASP A 115 -20.61 14.55 -14.11
N HIS A 116 -20.56 13.77 -15.18
CA HIS A 116 -21.70 13.46 -16.05
C HIS A 116 -22.52 12.26 -15.56
N VAL A 117 -22.03 11.56 -14.51
CA VAL A 117 -22.76 10.43 -13.91
C VAL A 117 -23.83 10.99 -12.96
N PRO A 118 -25.11 10.66 -13.15
CA PRO A 118 -26.16 11.10 -12.23
C PRO A 118 -25.88 10.62 -10.80
N SER A 119 -26.21 11.44 -9.80
CA SER A 119 -25.93 11.13 -8.38
C SER A 119 -26.51 9.77 -7.93
N ARG A 120 -27.66 9.36 -8.47
CA ARG A 120 -28.29 8.06 -8.20
C ARG A 120 -27.44 6.87 -8.70
N ASP A 121 -26.58 7.09 -9.70
CA ASP A 121 -25.78 6.07 -10.37
C ASP A 121 -24.33 6.04 -9.86
N LEU A 122 -23.90 7.04 -9.07
CA LEU A 122 -22.56 7.08 -8.48
C LEU A 122 -22.19 5.82 -7.64
N PRO A 123 -23.11 5.20 -6.87
CA PRO A 123 -22.80 3.95 -6.18
C PRO A 123 -22.36 2.82 -7.12
N TYR A 124 -22.88 2.79 -8.36
CA TYR A 124 -22.47 1.79 -9.37
C TYR A 124 -21.05 1.99 -9.87
N VAL A 125 -20.51 3.21 -9.82
CA VAL A 125 -19.08 3.45 -10.12
C VAL A 125 -18.19 2.76 -9.07
N GLY A 126 -18.62 2.76 -7.81
CA GLY A 126 -17.96 2.02 -6.73
C GLY A 126 -18.06 0.50 -6.92
N LEU A 127 -19.22 0.01 -7.35
CA LEU A 127 -19.43 -1.40 -7.67
C LEU A 127 -18.58 -1.82 -8.88
N LEU A 128 -18.56 -1.01 -9.95
CA LEU A 128 -17.73 -1.24 -11.13
C LEU A 128 -16.26 -1.42 -10.74
N LYS A 129 -15.72 -0.52 -9.92
CA LYS A 129 -14.36 -0.64 -9.38
C LYS A 129 -14.14 -1.98 -8.67
N ALA A 130 -15.14 -2.50 -7.96
CA ALA A 130 -15.00 -3.72 -7.18
C ALA A 130 -15.04 -5.00 -8.02
N VAL A 131 -15.70 -4.96 -9.17
CA VAL A 131 -15.85 -6.15 -10.05
C VAL A 131 -14.86 -6.18 -11.21
N LEU A 132 -14.36 -5.03 -11.66
CA LEU A 132 -13.34 -4.98 -12.70
C LEU A 132 -12.08 -5.74 -12.25
N GLY A 133 -11.59 -6.63 -13.11
CA GLY A 133 -10.48 -7.54 -12.83
C GLY A 133 -10.91 -8.88 -12.21
N PHE A 134 -12.21 -9.07 -11.92
CA PHE A 134 -12.78 -10.34 -11.43
C PHE A 134 -13.85 -10.92 -12.35
N VAL A 135 -13.95 -10.39 -13.54
CA VAL A 135 -14.90 -10.83 -14.59
C VAL A 135 -14.16 -11.08 -15.89
N ASP A 136 -14.68 -11.99 -16.69
CA ASP A 136 -14.14 -12.27 -18.01
C ASP A 136 -14.31 -11.05 -18.91
N THR A 137 -13.36 -10.86 -19.79
CA THR A 137 -13.41 -9.88 -20.88
C THR A 137 -13.77 -10.54 -22.20
N THR A 138 -13.78 -9.80 -23.28
CA THR A 138 -14.00 -10.37 -24.62
C THR A 138 -12.80 -11.15 -25.14
N LYS A 139 -11.61 -10.98 -24.55
CA LYS A 139 -10.36 -11.57 -25.02
C LYS A 139 -9.80 -12.62 -24.05
N HIS A 140 -9.98 -12.42 -22.75
CA HIS A 140 -9.40 -13.26 -21.71
C HIS A 140 -10.43 -13.64 -20.66
N THR A 141 -10.27 -14.82 -20.08
CA THR A 141 -10.89 -15.10 -18.78
C THR A 141 -10.26 -14.20 -17.71
N TYR A 142 -10.96 -13.97 -16.59
CA TYR A 142 -10.42 -13.15 -15.50
C TYR A 142 -9.10 -13.73 -14.94
N SER A 143 -8.96 -15.06 -14.96
CA SER A 143 -7.75 -15.75 -14.50
C SER A 143 -6.58 -15.49 -15.45
N ASP A 144 -6.78 -15.68 -16.75
CA ASP A 144 -5.74 -15.45 -17.76
C ASP A 144 -5.31 -13.98 -17.77
N LEU A 145 -6.26 -13.05 -17.68
CA LEU A 145 -5.96 -11.61 -17.59
C LEU A 145 -5.17 -11.27 -16.33
N SER A 146 -5.52 -11.86 -15.21
CA SER A 146 -4.80 -11.67 -13.94
C SER A 146 -3.36 -12.18 -14.04
N ASP A 147 -3.16 -13.34 -14.65
CA ASP A 147 -1.83 -13.93 -14.85
C ASP A 147 -0.98 -13.06 -15.81
N GLU A 148 -1.56 -12.59 -16.90
CA GLU A 148 -0.90 -11.68 -17.83
C GLU A 148 -0.52 -10.34 -17.17
N ILE A 149 -1.41 -9.74 -16.36
CA ILE A 149 -1.14 -8.54 -15.60
C ILE A 149 0.03 -8.77 -14.63
N ASN A 150 0.02 -9.87 -13.89
CA ASN A 150 1.06 -10.19 -12.92
C ASN A 150 2.42 -10.47 -13.58
N LEU A 151 2.43 -11.08 -14.76
CA LEU A 151 3.64 -11.39 -15.51
C LEU A 151 4.28 -10.14 -16.15
N ASN A 152 3.47 -9.18 -16.58
CA ASN A 152 3.92 -8.06 -17.41
C ASN A 152 3.91 -6.71 -16.71
N THR A 153 3.33 -6.61 -15.51
CA THR A 153 3.19 -5.34 -14.79
C THR A 153 3.52 -5.47 -13.30
N GLY A 154 3.70 -4.36 -12.63
CA GLY A 154 3.69 -4.29 -11.17
C GLY A 154 2.28 -4.16 -10.57
N GLY A 155 1.25 -4.52 -11.34
CA GLY A 155 -0.16 -4.50 -10.97
C GLY A 155 -0.93 -3.32 -11.57
N ILE A 156 -2.24 -3.56 -11.76
CA ILE A 156 -3.23 -2.54 -12.13
C ILE A 156 -4.10 -2.26 -10.92
N THR A 157 -4.33 -0.99 -10.62
CA THR A 157 -5.12 -0.55 -9.47
C THR A 157 -6.22 0.38 -9.93
N LEU A 158 -7.45 0.10 -9.51
CA LEU A 158 -8.62 0.93 -9.76
C LEU A 158 -8.99 1.72 -8.52
N SER A 159 -9.28 3.00 -8.68
CA SER A 159 -9.69 3.86 -7.56
C SER A 159 -10.77 4.86 -7.96
N VAL A 160 -11.57 5.27 -6.99
CA VAL A 160 -12.52 6.37 -7.12
C VAL A 160 -12.12 7.43 -6.10
N SER A 161 -11.95 8.66 -6.54
CA SER A 161 -11.51 9.77 -5.70
C SER A 161 -12.33 11.03 -6.01
N SER A 162 -12.42 11.90 -5.03
CA SER A 162 -13.01 13.23 -5.17
C SER A 162 -11.97 14.29 -4.87
N TYR A 163 -11.81 15.24 -5.76
CA TYR A 163 -10.86 16.36 -5.63
C TYR A 163 -11.63 17.66 -5.47
N ALA A 164 -11.45 18.29 -4.32
CA ALA A 164 -12.04 19.61 -4.07
C ALA A 164 -11.29 20.69 -4.85
N ASP A 165 -12.03 21.66 -5.37
CA ASP A 165 -11.43 22.87 -5.95
C ASP A 165 -11.10 23.85 -4.83
N SER A 166 -9.81 24.06 -4.57
CA SER A 166 -9.33 24.98 -3.52
C SER A 166 -9.72 26.45 -3.76
N ARG A 167 -10.11 26.81 -4.97
CA ARG A 167 -10.48 28.17 -5.38
C ARG A 167 -11.99 28.40 -5.35
N LYS A 168 -12.79 27.34 -5.30
CA LYS A 168 -14.24 27.44 -5.39
C LYS A 168 -14.89 26.57 -4.32
N GLN A 169 -15.40 27.22 -3.28
CA GLN A 169 -16.06 26.53 -2.17
C GLN A 169 -17.23 25.66 -2.67
N GLY A 170 -17.28 24.41 -2.20
CA GLY A 170 -18.32 23.45 -2.55
C GLY A 170 -18.16 22.80 -3.93
N ALA A 171 -17.17 23.19 -4.73
CA ALA A 171 -16.88 22.55 -6.00
C ALA A 171 -15.91 21.36 -5.81
N PHE A 172 -16.20 20.25 -6.47
CA PHE A 172 -15.36 19.08 -6.50
C PHE A 172 -15.49 18.37 -7.84
N THR A 173 -14.50 17.54 -8.15
CA THR A 173 -14.50 16.67 -9.34
C THR A 173 -14.32 15.23 -8.88
N GLY A 174 -15.27 14.38 -9.21
CA GLY A 174 -15.15 12.94 -9.02
C GLY A 174 -14.38 12.32 -10.18
N ILE A 175 -13.46 11.42 -9.85
CA ILE A 175 -12.59 10.77 -10.84
C ILE A 175 -12.52 9.28 -10.55
N PHE A 176 -12.80 8.46 -11.58
CA PHE A 176 -12.45 7.06 -11.62
C PHE A 176 -11.05 6.95 -12.27
N THR A 177 -10.14 6.24 -11.65
CA THR A 177 -8.75 6.12 -12.11
C THR A 177 -8.35 4.67 -12.24
N ALA A 178 -7.81 4.30 -13.39
CA ALA A 178 -7.05 3.08 -13.60
C ALA A 178 -5.55 3.42 -13.62
N SER A 179 -4.77 2.78 -12.77
CA SER A 179 -3.33 3.02 -12.64
C SER A 179 -2.56 1.74 -12.86
N ALA A 180 -1.46 1.79 -13.60
CA ALA A 180 -0.55 0.69 -13.80
C ALA A 180 0.90 1.11 -13.55
N ARG A 181 1.71 0.17 -13.09
CA ARG A 181 3.16 0.26 -13.03
C ARG A 181 3.74 -0.78 -13.97
N VAL A 182 4.52 -0.36 -14.94
CA VAL A 182 5.06 -1.24 -15.97
C VAL A 182 6.52 -0.90 -16.25
N LEU A 183 7.30 -1.85 -16.74
CA LEU A 183 8.60 -1.51 -17.33
C LEU A 183 8.36 -0.63 -18.57
N CYS A 184 9.24 0.33 -18.83
CA CYS A 184 9.09 1.24 -19.97
C CYS A 184 9.00 0.50 -21.31
N GLU A 185 9.64 -0.65 -21.44
CA GLU A 185 9.56 -1.53 -22.62
C GLU A 185 8.20 -2.26 -22.78
N LYS A 186 7.38 -2.29 -21.70
CA LYS A 186 6.06 -2.94 -21.66
C LYS A 186 4.90 -1.93 -21.56
N LEU A 187 5.15 -0.65 -21.89
CA LEU A 187 4.11 0.39 -21.83
C LEU A 187 2.89 0.06 -22.69
N ASP A 188 3.10 -0.49 -23.89
CA ASP A 188 2.02 -0.87 -24.80
C ASP A 188 1.11 -1.93 -24.18
N PHE A 189 1.71 -2.91 -23.48
CA PHE A 189 0.93 -3.88 -22.71
C PHE A 189 0.12 -3.21 -21.61
N GLY A 190 0.75 -2.29 -20.85
CA GLY A 190 0.07 -1.58 -19.77
C GLY A 190 -1.15 -0.79 -20.24
N PHE A 191 -1.04 -0.11 -21.40
CA PHE A 191 -2.18 0.59 -22.02
C PHE A 191 -3.26 -0.39 -22.50
N SER A 192 -2.85 -1.49 -23.14
CA SER A 192 -3.79 -2.50 -23.64
C SER A 192 -4.58 -3.17 -22.52
N ALA A 193 -3.92 -3.50 -21.41
CA ALA A 193 -4.56 -4.12 -20.25
C ALA A 193 -5.50 -3.16 -19.48
N ILE A 194 -5.22 -1.85 -19.49
CA ILE A 194 -6.15 -0.84 -18.94
C ILE A 194 -7.36 -0.65 -19.87
N ALA A 195 -7.19 -0.80 -21.16
CA ALA A 195 -8.24 -0.62 -22.15
C ALA A 195 -9.19 -1.82 -22.28
N GLU A 196 -8.76 -2.97 -21.83
CA GLU A 196 -9.53 -4.21 -21.82
C GLU A 196 -10.51 -4.29 -20.64
#